data_cae1cf2fe5ae1938f475c9016afb952b
#
_entry.id   cae1cf2fe5ae1938f475c9016afb952b
#
_cell.length_a   1.000
_cell.length_b   1.000
_cell.length_c   1.000
_cell.angle_alpha   90.00
_cell.angle_beta   90.00
_cell.angle_gamma   90.00
#
_symmetry.space_group_name_H-M   'P 1'
#
loop_
_entity.id
_entity.type
_entity.pdbx_description
1 polymer ?
#
loop_
_entity_poly.entity_id
_entity_poly.type
_entity_poly.pdbx_seq_one_letter_code
_entity_poly.pdbx_strand_id
1 'polypeptide(L)'
;CDSAIIKFEQGCGPIETEVNVNAGDKISFSGGSASVGYRVKRDGVVGFVTAGHAANSVGKSIMYNGTTIASCEATQQSGNADAAFCAITNSDYSPTNTLSGTSNTLSTTISEPGVGTVINKIGMKTGHTSGKVLSTNVTITFSSGATISNLTSADYESGPGDSGCVVYSYIGSTGARLTLGIHTGASGSGTRYYTKANEVNAALGTSRY
;
A
#
# COMPACT_ATOMS: atom_id res chain seq x y z
N CYS A 1 10.74 39.89 -42.56
CA CYS A 1 10.87 39.74 -41.11
C CYS A 1 9.51 39.32 -40.56
N ASP A 2 9.32 38.03 -40.35
CA ASP A 2 8.12 37.51 -39.72
C ASP A 2 8.20 37.75 -38.21
N SER A 3 7.38 38.69 -37.72
CA SER A 3 7.21 38.91 -36.29
C SER A 3 6.37 37.74 -35.74
N ALA A 4 6.99 36.89 -34.95
CA ALA A 4 6.29 35.86 -34.21
C ALA A 4 5.26 36.52 -33.29
N ILE A 5 3.97 36.28 -33.56
CA ILE A 5 2.88 36.71 -32.70
C ILE A 5 2.93 35.82 -31.47
N ILE A 6 3.37 36.36 -30.33
CA ILE A 6 3.27 35.69 -29.04
C ILE A 6 1.79 35.72 -28.64
N LYS A 7 1.13 34.55 -28.70
CA LYS A 7 -0.21 34.38 -28.15
C LYS A 7 -0.08 34.12 -26.66
N PHE A 8 -0.60 35.02 -25.86
CA PHE A 8 -0.84 34.77 -24.42
C PHE A 8 -2.16 33.99 -24.33
N GLU A 9 -2.09 32.73 -23.93
CA GLU A 9 -3.29 32.02 -23.56
C GLU A 9 -3.57 32.32 -22.07
N GLN A 10 -4.76 32.84 -21.79
CA GLN A 10 -5.21 33.07 -20.43
C GLN A 10 -5.57 31.70 -19.85
N GLY A 11 -4.81 31.21 -18.85
CA GLY A 11 -5.06 29.96 -18.18
C GLY A 11 -6.46 29.93 -17.54
N CYS A 12 -7.16 28.83 -17.67
CA CYS A 12 -8.50 28.62 -17.11
C CYS A 12 -8.40 28.27 -15.62
N GLY A 13 -8.20 29.25 -14.75
CA GLY A 13 -8.22 29.07 -13.29
C GLY A 13 -6.85 28.87 -12.64
N PRO A 14 -6.82 28.78 -11.30
CA PRO A 14 -5.59 28.53 -10.56
C PRO A 14 -5.05 27.12 -10.89
N ILE A 15 -3.74 26.99 -10.98
CA ILE A 15 -3.08 25.67 -11.10
C ILE A 15 -3.14 25.03 -9.71
N GLU A 16 -3.92 23.97 -9.57
CA GLU A 16 -3.94 23.15 -8.36
C GLU A 16 -2.84 22.11 -8.48
N THR A 17 -1.98 22.04 -7.44
CA THR A 17 -0.92 21.02 -7.37
C THR A 17 -1.46 19.78 -6.68
N GLU A 18 -1.51 18.66 -7.41
CA GLU A 18 -1.84 17.37 -6.79
C GLU A 18 -0.78 16.95 -5.78
N VAL A 19 -1.23 16.53 -4.61
CA VAL A 19 -0.35 15.99 -3.56
C VAL A 19 -0.23 14.47 -3.77
N ASN A 20 0.98 14.01 -4.04
CA ASN A 20 1.25 12.59 -4.21
C ASN A 20 1.18 11.85 -2.86
N VAL A 21 0.40 10.76 -2.85
CA VAL A 21 0.34 9.79 -1.74
C VAL A 21 1.08 8.53 -2.18
N ASN A 22 2.27 8.31 -1.65
CA ASN A 22 3.19 7.28 -2.12
C ASN A 22 3.03 5.97 -1.34
N ALA A 23 3.41 4.86 -1.96
CA ALA A 23 3.45 3.56 -1.29
C ALA A 23 4.45 3.59 -0.11
N GLY A 24 3.99 3.26 1.09
CA GLY A 24 4.75 3.35 2.34
C GLY A 24 4.55 4.63 3.14
N ASP A 25 3.86 5.63 2.59
CA ASP A 25 3.57 6.87 3.32
C ASP A 25 2.68 6.62 4.54
N LYS A 26 2.84 7.49 5.53
CA LYS A 26 2.02 7.48 6.75
C LYS A 26 0.59 7.94 6.44
N ILE A 27 -0.36 7.15 6.86
CA ILE A 27 -1.77 7.54 7.00
C ILE A 27 -2.19 7.46 8.46
N SER A 28 -3.20 8.26 8.82
CA SER A 28 -3.77 8.27 10.17
C SER A 28 -5.30 8.24 10.12
N PHE A 29 -5.89 7.80 11.22
CA PHE A 29 -7.33 7.70 11.41
C PHE A 29 -7.63 7.80 12.91
N SER A 30 -8.90 7.94 13.27
CA SER A 30 -9.29 7.88 14.69
C SER A 30 -8.83 6.55 15.31
N GLY A 31 -7.95 6.66 16.32
CA GLY A 31 -7.41 5.50 17.04
C GLY A 31 -6.06 4.99 16.56
N GLY A 32 -5.40 5.59 15.55
CA GLY A 32 -4.07 5.15 15.18
C GLY A 32 -3.52 5.64 13.85
N SER A 33 -2.47 4.95 13.41
CA SER A 33 -1.84 5.19 12.11
C SER A 33 -1.38 3.87 11.47
N ALA A 34 -1.22 3.90 10.16
CA ALA A 34 -0.77 2.80 9.33
C ALA A 34 0.01 3.33 8.13
N SER A 35 0.39 2.45 7.23
CA SER A 35 1.10 2.81 6.01
C SER A 35 0.25 2.56 4.78
N VAL A 36 0.43 3.37 3.74
CA VAL A 36 -0.11 3.13 2.41
C VAL A 36 0.54 1.87 1.84
N GLY A 37 -0.27 0.96 1.34
CA GLY A 37 0.21 -0.22 0.62
C GLY A 37 0.58 0.13 -0.82
N TYR A 38 -0.37 -0.03 -1.71
CA TYR A 38 -0.16 0.28 -3.11
C TYR A 38 -1.44 0.81 -3.78
N ARG A 39 -1.25 1.51 -4.89
CA ARG A 39 -2.29 2.13 -5.70
C ARG A 39 -3.15 1.08 -6.40
N VAL A 40 -4.48 1.23 -6.32
CA VAL A 40 -5.47 0.34 -6.95
C VAL A 40 -6.69 1.13 -7.44
N LYS A 41 -7.49 0.47 -8.30
CA LYS A 41 -8.88 0.85 -8.61
C LYS A 41 -9.83 -0.24 -8.16
N ARG A 42 -11.04 0.17 -7.74
CA ARG A 42 -12.18 -0.66 -7.48
C ARG A 42 -13.37 -0.07 -8.23
N ASP A 43 -13.96 -0.80 -9.16
CA ASP A 43 -15.10 -0.33 -9.99
C ASP A 43 -14.86 1.06 -10.63
N GLY A 44 -13.61 1.30 -11.08
CA GLY A 44 -13.19 2.59 -11.64
C GLY A 44 -12.77 3.65 -10.62
N VAL A 45 -13.11 3.50 -9.34
CA VAL A 45 -12.76 4.42 -8.26
C VAL A 45 -11.29 4.27 -7.89
N VAL A 46 -10.57 5.39 -7.91
CA VAL A 46 -9.15 5.47 -7.56
C VAL A 46 -8.97 5.43 -6.04
N GLY A 47 -7.98 4.66 -5.59
CA GLY A 47 -7.63 4.57 -4.18
C GLY A 47 -6.33 3.81 -3.96
N PHE A 48 -6.14 3.43 -2.72
CA PHE A 48 -5.01 2.62 -2.29
C PHE A 48 -5.46 1.55 -1.30
N VAL A 49 -4.63 0.54 -1.10
CA VAL A 49 -4.86 -0.49 -0.08
C VAL A 49 -4.01 -0.22 1.16
N THR A 50 -4.52 -0.67 2.31
CA THR A 50 -3.82 -0.75 3.60
C THR A 50 -4.27 -1.98 4.36
N ALA A 51 -3.79 -2.21 5.58
CA ALA A 51 -4.23 -3.35 6.39
C ALA A 51 -5.70 -3.24 6.84
N GLY A 52 -6.42 -4.35 6.81
CA GLY A 52 -7.82 -4.42 7.22
C GLY A 52 -8.02 -4.15 8.71
N HIS A 53 -7.14 -4.68 9.56
CA HIS A 53 -7.18 -4.41 11.01
C HIS A 53 -6.97 -2.92 11.35
N ALA A 54 -6.31 -2.15 10.49
CA ALA A 54 -6.07 -0.73 10.65
C ALA A 54 -7.28 0.10 10.19
N ALA A 55 -7.72 -0.07 8.95
CA ALA A 55 -8.92 0.56 8.40
C ALA A 55 -10.13 -0.41 8.51
N ASN A 56 -10.52 -0.72 9.74
CA ASN A 56 -11.35 -1.86 10.12
C ASN A 56 -12.87 -1.65 10.00
N SER A 57 -13.31 -0.55 9.40
CA SER A 57 -14.73 -0.29 9.17
C SER A 57 -14.97 0.54 7.92
N VAL A 58 -16.00 0.19 7.17
CA VAL A 58 -16.47 1.00 6.04
C VAL A 58 -16.93 2.38 6.56
N GLY A 59 -16.59 3.44 5.81
CA GLY A 59 -16.83 4.83 6.17
C GLY A 59 -15.75 5.44 7.06
N LYS A 60 -14.72 4.69 7.47
CA LYS A 60 -13.60 5.22 8.27
C LYS A 60 -12.82 6.25 7.46
N SER A 61 -12.74 7.48 7.98
CA SER A 61 -11.95 8.55 7.37
C SER A 61 -10.46 8.29 7.50
N ILE A 62 -9.73 8.45 6.39
CA ILE A 62 -8.29 8.31 6.32
C ILE A 62 -7.67 9.68 6.08
N MET A 63 -6.72 10.04 6.93
CA MET A 63 -6.02 11.32 6.88
C MET A 63 -4.56 11.14 6.42
N TYR A 64 -4.10 12.13 5.68
CA TYR A 64 -2.70 12.31 5.28
C TYR A 64 -2.26 13.70 5.71
N ASN A 65 -1.20 13.79 6.51
CA ASN A 65 -0.71 15.06 7.09
C ASN A 65 -1.82 15.93 7.75
N GLY A 66 -2.79 15.28 8.43
CA GLY A 66 -3.90 15.96 9.12
C GLY A 66 -5.11 16.30 8.26
N THR A 67 -5.03 16.12 6.94
CA THR A 67 -6.14 16.35 6.02
C THR A 67 -6.84 15.02 5.69
N THR A 68 -8.17 14.97 5.74
CA THR A 68 -8.94 13.81 5.27
C THR A 68 -8.83 13.73 3.76
N ILE A 69 -8.31 12.60 3.26
CA ILE A 69 -8.05 12.37 1.83
C ILE A 69 -8.85 11.21 1.25
N ALA A 70 -9.26 10.26 2.09
CA ALA A 70 -9.91 9.04 1.63
C ALA A 70 -10.90 8.51 2.67
N SER A 71 -11.77 7.63 2.22
CA SER A 71 -12.69 6.83 3.03
C SER A 71 -12.47 5.34 2.80
N CYS A 72 -12.51 4.53 3.83
CA CYS A 72 -12.51 3.08 3.70
C CYS A 72 -13.84 2.62 3.08
N GLU A 73 -13.81 1.97 1.92
CA GLU A 73 -15.03 1.47 1.26
C GLU A 73 -15.16 -0.05 1.31
N ALA A 74 -14.07 -0.77 1.53
CA ALA A 74 -14.08 -2.21 1.74
C ALA A 74 -12.96 -2.60 2.71
N THR A 75 -13.26 -3.54 3.61
CA THR A 75 -12.27 -4.06 4.55
C THR A 75 -12.55 -5.52 4.85
N GLN A 76 -11.48 -6.30 4.98
CA GLN A 76 -11.53 -7.70 5.34
C GLN A 76 -10.37 -8.03 6.30
N GLN A 77 -10.68 -8.76 7.37
CA GLN A 77 -9.73 -9.35 8.31
C GLN A 77 -10.17 -10.80 8.61
N SER A 78 -10.19 -11.62 7.56
CA SER A 78 -10.59 -13.03 7.62
C SER A 78 -10.22 -13.77 6.33
N GLY A 79 -10.34 -15.08 6.32
CA GLY A 79 -10.02 -15.89 5.15
C GLY A 79 -8.55 -15.75 4.78
N ASN A 80 -8.25 -15.25 3.57
CA ASN A 80 -6.89 -15.10 3.08
C ASN A 80 -6.38 -13.64 3.09
N ALA A 81 -7.16 -12.69 3.63
CA ALA A 81 -6.78 -11.28 3.56
C ALA A 81 -6.98 -10.53 4.88
N ASP A 82 -5.98 -9.71 5.21
CA ASP A 82 -6.04 -8.61 6.14
C ASP A 82 -5.78 -7.33 5.33
N ALA A 83 -6.84 -6.76 4.74
CA ALA A 83 -6.73 -5.68 3.78
C ALA A 83 -7.94 -4.74 3.81
N ALA A 84 -7.73 -3.49 3.46
CA ALA A 84 -8.77 -2.49 3.25
C ALA A 84 -8.51 -1.67 1.98
N PHE A 85 -9.55 -1.32 1.26
CA PHE A 85 -9.54 -0.36 0.16
C PHE A 85 -10.01 0.99 0.66
N CYS A 86 -9.17 2.00 0.45
CA CYS A 86 -9.42 3.40 0.80
C CYS A 86 -9.59 4.20 -0.49
N ALA A 87 -10.82 4.60 -0.79
CA ALA A 87 -11.15 5.43 -1.95
C ALA A 87 -10.77 6.88 -1.70
N ILE A 88 -10.11 7.52 -2.66
CA ILE A 88 -9.81 8.96 -2.59
C ILE A 88 -11.12 9.76 -2.64
N THR A 89 -11.29 10.66 -1.70
CA THR A 89 -12.44 11.57 -1.58
C THR A 89 -12.07 13.05 -1.73
N ASN A 90 -10.78 13.36 -1.71
CA ASN A 90 -10.24 14.71 -1.96
C ASN A 90 -9.38 14.67 -3.23
N SER A 91 -9.83 15.37 -4.28
CA SER A 91 -9.19 15.40 -5.61
C SER A 91 -7.79 16.00 -5.64
N ASP A 92 -7.40 16.78 -4.61
CA ASP A 92 -6.07 17.34 -4.49
C ASP A 92 -4.99 16.28 -4.18
N TYR A 93 -5.40 15.05 -3.88
CA TYR A 93 -4.54 13.95 -3.49
C TYR A 93 -4.61 12.80 -4.49
N SER A 94 -3.45 12.34 -4.95
CA SER A 94 -3.37 11.24 -5.91
C SER A 94 -2.46 10.12 -5.40
N PRO A 95 -2.96 8.89 -5.23
CA PRO A 95 -2.12 7.75 -4.89
C PRO A 95 -1.21 7.42 -6.08
N THR A 96 0.06 7.17 -5.81
CA THR A 96 1.08 6.90 -6.83
C THR A 96 1.68 5.50 -6.69
N ASN A 97 2.47 5.09 -7.67
CA ASN A 97 3.31 3.90 -7.59
C ASN A 97 4.73 4.21 -7.07
N THR A 98 5.03 5.47 -6.72
CA THR A 98 6.31 5.87 -6.14
C THR A 98 6.45 5.30 -4.74
N LEU A 99 7.64 4.82 -4.41
CA LEU A 99 7.98 4.39 -3.06
C LEU A 99 8.37 5.59 -2.20
N SER A 100 7.78 5.69 -1.02
CA SER A 100 7.96 6.80 -0.08
C SER A 100 9.45 7.14 0.16
N GLY A 101 9.78 8.43 0.13
CA GLY A 101 11.14 8.92 0.34
C GLY A 101 12.15 8.59 -0.78
N THR A 102 11.69 8.09 -1.93
CA THR A 102 12.55 7.74 -3.08
C THR A 102 11.96 8.23 -4.40
N SER A 103 12.77 8.16 -5.48
CA SER A 103 12.30 8.33 -6.86
C SER A 103 11.92 6.99 -7.54
N ASN A 104 11.99 5.89 -6.81
CA ASN A 104 11.72 4.56 -7.34
C ASN A 104 10.22 4.29 -7.46
N THR A 105 9.83 3.60 -8.52
CA THR A 105 8.44 3.22 -8.76
C THR A 105 8.22 1.71 -8.61
N LEU A 106 7.06 1.37 -8.06
CA LEU A 106 6.56 0.02 -7.95
C LEU A 106 5.89 -0.38 -9.27
N SER A 107 6.24 -1.54 -9.79
CA SER A 107 5.55 -2.13 -10.95
C SER A 107 4.12 -2.55 -10.57
N THR A 108 3.21 -2.45 -11.52
CA THR A 108 1.85 -3.00 -11.38
C THR A 108 1.83 -4.53 -11.50
N THR A 109 2.92 -5.13 -11.95
CA THR A 109 3.07 -6.59 -12.00
C THR A 109 3.12 -7.17 -10.59
N ILE A 110 2.26 -8.15 -10.34
CA ILE A 110 2.22 -8.92 -9.09
C ILE A 110 3.10 -10.16 -9.24
N SER A 111 3.80 -10.52 -8.17
CA SER A 111 4.62 -11.72 -8.10
C SER A 111 4.46 -12.42 -6.75
N GLU A 112 4.68 -13.72 -6.73
CA GLU A 112 4.69 -14.57 -5.53
C GLU A 112 6.03 -15.30 -5.45
N PRO A 113 7.02 -14.74 -4.74
CA PRO A 113 8.36 -15.31 -4.65
C PRO A 113 8.37 -16.57 -3.77
N GLY A 114 9.23 -17.52 -4.12
CA GLY A 114 9.48 -18.73 -3.31
C GLY A 114 10.33 -18.46 -2.06
N VAL A 115 10.39 -19.46 -1.18
CA VAL A 115 11.22 -19.45 0.04
C VAL A 115 12.68 -19.16 -0.30
N GLY A 116 13.34 -18.35 0.53
CA GLY A 116 14.72 -17.91 0.37
C GLY A 116 14.90 -16.67 -0.52
N THR A 117 13.86 -16.23 -1.25
CA THR A 117 13.93 -15.01 -2.06
C THR A 117 14.05 -13.78 -1.16
N VAL A 118 14.97 -12.88 -1.50
CA VAL A 118 15.09 -11.57 -0.84
C VAL A 118 13.95 -10.67 -1.28
N ILE A 119 13.25 -10.11 -0.31
CA ILE A 119 12.14 -9.19 -0.50
C ILE A 119 12.36 -7.93 0.31
N ASN A 120 11.64 -6.89 -0.02
CA ASN A 120 11.74 -5.57 0.58
C ASN A 120 10.35 -5.11 1.05
N LYS A 121 10.32 -4.23 2.06
CA LYS A 121 9.14 -3.47 2.40
C LYS A 121 9.50 -2.02 2.63
N ILE A 122 8.53 -1.12 2.48
CA ILE A 122 8.68 0.28 2.88
C ILE A 122 7.42 0.72 3.61
N GLY A 123 7.60 1.30 4.80
CA GLY A 123 6.51 1.74 5.65
C GLY A 123 6.91 2.89 6.57
N MET A 124 5.93 3.51 7.20
CA MET A 124 6.09 4.74 7.94
C MET A 124 6.99 4.64 9.18
N LYS A 125 7.08 3.45 9.79
CA LYS A 125 7.77 3.27 11.09
C LYS A 125 9.24 2.93 10.92
N THR A 126 9.54 1.91 10.13
CA THR A 126 10.92 1.42 9.99
C THR A 126 11.52 1.74 8.61
N GLY A 127 10.80 2.52 7.77
CA GLY A 127 11.25 2.87 6.43
C GLY A 127 11.44 1.65 5.54
N HIS A 128 12.48 1.67 4.73
CA HIS A 128 12.89 0.56 3.88
C HIS A 128 13.64 -0.49 4.69
N THR A 129 13.17 -1.74 4.65
CA THR A 129 13.87 -2.89 5.22
C THR A 129 13.80 -4.07 4.25
N SER A 130 14.73 -5.02 4.38
CA SER A 130 14.82 -6.20 3.53
C SER A 130 14.90 -7.46 4.38
N GLY A 131 14.45 -8.57 3.83
CA GLY A 131 14.52 -9.88 4.45
C GLY A 131 14.28 -10.98 3.44
N LYS A 132 14.22 -12.23 3.90
CA LYS A 132 13.97 -13.40 3.07
C LYS A 132 12.58 -13.97 3.35
N VAL A 133 11.97 -14.51 2.33
CA VAL A 133 10.77 -15.35 2.48
C VAL A 133 11.13 -16.61 3.25
N LEU A 134 10.38 -16.88 4.34
CA LEU A 134 10.56 -18.05 5.20
C LEU A 134 9.54 -19.16 4.86
N SER A 135 8.29 -18.78 4.55
CA SER A 135 7.23 -19.70 4.14
C SER A 135 6.18 -18.96 3.31
N THR A 136 5.56 -19.66 2.35
CA THR A 136 4.61 -19.06 1.39
C THR A 136 3.14 -19.39 1.66
N ASN A 137 2.84 -20.16 2.71
CA ASN A 137 1.47 -20.56 3.06
C ASN A 137 1.34 -20.73 4.56
N VAL A 138 1.16 -19.62 5.27
CA VAL A 138 1.07 -19.60 6.74
C VAL A 138 -0.31 -19.15 7.16
N THR A 139 -0.85 -19.78 8.19
CA THR A 139 -2.05 -19.32 8.88
C THR A 139 -1.66 -18.73 10.23
N ILE A 140 -2.17 -17.54 10.54
CA ILE A 140 -1.98 -16.90 11.85
C ILE A 140 -3.33 -16.55 12.46
N THR A 141 -3.37 -16.50 13.79
CA THR A 141 -4.50 -15.99 14.53
C THR A 141 -4.04 -14.78 15.34
N PHE A 142 -4.71 -13.64 15.13
CA PHE A 142 -4.47 -12.42 15.90
C PHE A 142 -4.98 -12.55 17.35
N SER A 143 -4.49 -11.70 18.23
CA SER A 143 -5.01 -11.60 19.61
C SER A 143 -6.50 -11.25 19.67
N SER A 144 -7.04 -10.62 18.63
CA SER A 144 -8.48 -10.36 18.44
C SER A 144 -9.31 -11.62 18.14
N GLY A 145 -8.67 -12.76 17.88
CA GLY A 145 -9.30 -14.01 17.44
C GLY A 145 -9.47 -14.13 15.91
N ALA A 146 -9.21 -13.09 15.14
CA ALA A 146 -9.27 -13.17 13.66
C ALA A 146 -8.17 -14.08 13.13
N THR A 147 -8.52 -15.00 12.25
CA THR A 147 -7.59 -15.95 11.62
C THR A 147 -7.46 -15.62 10.12
N ILE A 148 -6.22 -15.48 9.67
CA ILE A 148 -5.87 -15.22 8.27
C ILE A 148 -4.98 -16.37 7.77
N SER A 149 -5.34 -16.94 6.65
CA SER A 149 -4.61 -18.03 6.00
C SER A 149 -3.88 -17.57 4.75
N ASN A 150 -3.08 -18.45 4.16
CA ASN A 150 -2.33 -18.21 2.92
C ASN A 150 -1.41 -16.99 2.93
N LEU A 151 -0.96 -16.57 4.12
CA LEU A 151 0.02 -15.51 4.26
C LEU A 151 1.42 -15.99 3.86
N THR A 152 2.27 -15.05 3.50
CA THR A 152 3.72 -15.30 3.40
C THR A 152 4.42 -14.76 4.62
N SER A 153 5.34 -15.55 5.20
CA SER A 153 6.20 -15.13 6.30
C SER A 153 7.60 -14.76 5.80
N ALA A 154 8.24 -13.80 6.47
CA ALA A 154 9.56 -13.28 6.16
C ALA A 154 10.27 -12.76 7.41
N ASP A 155 11.56 -12.42 7.29
CA ASP A 155 12.42 -11.93 8.38
C ASP A 155 12.84 -10.45 8.24
N TYR A 156 12.18 -9.67 7.36
CA TYR A 156 12.42 -8.23 7.30
C TYR A 156 11.99 -7.53 8.59
N GLU A 157 12.57 -6.36 8.89
CA GLU A 157 12.17 -5.56 10.06
C GLU A 157 10.85 -4.83 9.85
N SER A 158 10.01 -4.77 10.90
CA SER A 158 8.80 -3.93 10.95
C SER A 158 8.50 -3.49 12.38
N GLY A 159 7.71 -2.43 12.51
CA GLY A 159 7.26 -1.90 13.81
C GLY A 159 5.80 -1.40 13.77
N PRO A 160 5.23 -1.02 14.94
CA PRO A 160 3.88 -0.48 15.02
C PRO A 160 3.70 0.74 14.12
N GLY A 161 2.78 0.67 13.16
CA GLY A 161 2.56 1.67 12.11
C GLY A 161 2.96 1.20 10.71
N ASP A 162 3.78 0.15 10.56
CA ASP A 162 4.07 -0.44 9.26
C ASP A 162 2.91 -1.30 8.71
N SER A 163 1.87 -1.53 9.49
CA SER A 163 0.65 -2.23 9.04
C SER A 163 0.16 -1.65 7.72
N GLY A 164 -0.11 -2.52 6.74
CA GLY A 164 -0.55 -2.15 5.41
C GLY A 164 0.54 -1.66 4.46
N CYS A 165 1.78 -1.47 4.89
CA CYS A 165 2.86 -1.02 4.03
C CYS A 165 3.14 -2.02 2.90
N VAL A 166 3.62 -1.52 1.76
CA VAL A 166 3.91 -2.37 0.60
C VAL A 166 5.10 -3.29 0.84
N VAL A 167 4.93 -4.54 0.42
CA VAL A 167 6.00 -5.54 0.28
C VAL A 167 6.27 -5.77 -1.20
N TYR A 168 7.54 -5.77 -1.61
CA TYR A 168 7.92 -5.86 -3.01
C TYR A 168 9.25 -6.63 -3.19
N SER A 169 9.47 -7.17 -4.38
CA SER A 169 10.75 -7.74 -4.80
C SER A 169 11.46 -6.80 -5.77
N TYR A 170 12.80 -6.81 -5.72
CA TYR A 170 13.64 -6.08 -6.66
C TYR A 170 14.35 -7.04 -7.60
N ILE A 171 14.21 -6.82 -8.90
CA ILE A 171 14.88 -7.60 -9.94
C ILE A 171 16.06 -6.80 -10.50
N GLY A 172 17.28 -7.14 -10.08
CA GLY A 172 18.49 -6.38 -10.41
C GLY A 172 18.75 -6.26 -11.91
N SER A 173 18.43 -7.28 -12.71
CA SER A 173 18.65 -7.28 -14.15
C SER A 173 17.77 -6.29 -14.93
N THR A 174 16.61 -5.94 -14.40
CA THR A 174 15.63 -5.04 -15.05
C THR A 174 15.38 -3.76 -14.25
N GLY A 175 15.81 -3.69 -13.00
CA GLY A 175 15.47 -2.61 -12.08
C GLY A 175 14.01 -2.62 -11.60
N ALA A 176 13.22 -3.62 -12.00
CA ALA A 176 11.81 -3.70 -11.68
C ALA A 176 11.56 -3.99 -10.18
N ARG A 177 10.53 -3.37 -9.63
CA ARG A 177 10.05 -3.61 -8.27
C ARG A 177 8.65 -4.19 -8.34
N LEU A 178 8.55 -5.52 -8.25
CA LEU A 178 7.28 -6.24 -8.39
C LEU A 178 6.48 -6.16 -7.08
N THR A 179 5.18 -5.92 -7.18
CA THR A 179 4.27 -5.90 -6.03
C THR A 179 4.06 -7.32 -5.50
N LEU A 180 4.33 -7.55 -4.21
CA LEU A 180 4.10 -8.85 -3.56
C LEU A 180 2.87 -8.84 -2.66
N GLY A 181 2.61 -7.75 -1.95
CA GLY A 181 1.50 -7.66 -1.01
C GLY A 181 1.62 -6.49 -0.04
N ILE A 182 0.92 -6.62 1.08
CA ILE A 182 0.94 -5.63 2.17
C ILE A 182 1.25 -6.30 3.51
N HIS A 183 2.06 -5.62 4.33
CA HIS A 183 2.42 -6.09 5.67
C HIS A 183 1.20 -6.20 6.58
N THR A 184 1.01 -7.38 7.16
CA THR A 184 -0.11 -7.70 8.05
C THR A 184 0.28 -7.57 9.52
N GLY A 185 1.47 -8.09 9.91
CA GLY A 185 1.88 -8.06 11.30
C GLY A 185 3.14 -8.87 11.59
N ALA A 186 3.44 -9.01 12.89
CA ALA A 186 4.62 -9.68 13.37
C ALA A 186 4.28 -10.61 14.54
N SER A 187 5.00 -11.73 14.67
CA SER A 187 5.01 -12.54 15.90
C SER A 187 6.06 -12.06 16.88
N GLY A 188 5.92 -12.45 18.15
CA GLY A 188 6.92 -12.18 19.18
C GLY A 188 8.29 -12.83 18.91
N SER A 189 8.36 -13.84 18.03
CA SER A 189 9.59 -14.50 17.60
C SER A 189 10.37 -13.77 16.51
N GLY A 190 9.93 -12.59 16.10
CA GLY A 190 10.60 -11.81 15.05
C GLY A 190 10.17 -12.12 13.62
N THR A 191 9.26 -13.07 13.43
CA THR A 191 8.71 -13.36 12.10
C THR A 191 7.67 -12.33 11.70
N ARG A 192 7.69 -11.89 10.44
CA ARG A 192 6.75 -10.95 9.83
C ARG A 192 5.87 -11.68 8.84
N TYR A 193 4.64 -11.18 8.69
CA TYR A 193 3.64 -11.76 7.79
C TYR A 193 3.10 -10.69 6.86
N TYR A 194 2.86 -11.06 5.62
CA TYR A 194 2.17 -10.18 4.67
C TYR A 194 1.07 -10.92 3.91
N THR A 195 -0.01 -10.20 3.62
CA THR A 195 -1.08 -10.65 2.73
C THR A 195 -0.61 -10.48 1.29
N LYS A 196 -0.68 -11.56 0.49
CA LYS A 196 -0.29 -11.55 -0.93
C LYS A 196 -1.18 -10.60 -1.72
N ALA A 197 -0.61 -9.91 -2.72
CA ALA A 197 -1.34 -8.92 -3.51
C ALA A 197 -2.54 -9.52 -4.28
N ASN A 198 -2.43 -10.76 -4.75
CA ASN A 198 -3.54 -11.45 -5.39
C ASN A 198 -4.70 -11.68 -4.42
N GLU A 199 -4.43 -12.05 -3.17
CA GLU A 199 -5.44 -12.23 -2.12
C GLU A 199 -6.07 -10.89 -1.73
N VAL A 200 -5.27 -9.83 -1.60
CA VAL A 200 -5.77 -8.46 -1.35
C VAL A 200 -6.73 -8.03 -2.45
N ASN A 201 -6.31 -8.19 -3.71
CA ASN A 201 -7.11 -7.75 -4.85
C ASN A 201 -8.40 -8.57 -5.00
N ALA A 202 -8.34 -9.88 -4.78
CA ALA A 202 -9.50 -10.75 -4.82
C ALA A 202 -10.51 -10.42 -3.70
N ALA A 203 -10.02 -10.23 -2.46
CA ALA A 203 -10.85 -9.92 -1.30
C ALA A 203 -11.58 -8.58 -1.40
N LEU A 204 -10.93 -7.59 -2.01
CA LEU A 204 -11.46 -6.22 -2.09
C LEU A 204 -12.09 -5.87 -3.45
N GLY A 205 -12.02 -6.75 -4.44
CA GLY A 205 -12.47 -6.46 -5.82
C GLY A 205 -11.66 -5.35 -6.48
N THR A 206 -10.34 -5.31 -6.23
CA THR A 206 -9.45 -4.25 -6.72
C THR A 206 -8.52 -4.74 -7.82
N SER A 207 -7.97 -3.80 -8.58
CA SER A 207 -6.92 -4.05 -9.56
C SER A 207 -5.80 -3.01 -9.47
N ARG A 208 -4.56 -3.45 -9.73
CA ARG A 208 -3.39 -2.57 -9.89
C ARG A 208 -3.49 -1.76 -11.16
N TYR A 209 -2.98 -0.51 -11.17
CA TYR A 209 -2.86 0.30 -12.37
C TYR A 209 -1.72 1.30 -12.29
#